data_4d37ccf7886a74b8cd7ba456e631faae
#
_entry.id   4d37ccf7886a74b8cd7ba456e631faae
#
_cell.length_a   1.000
_cell.length_b   1.000
_cell.length_c   1.000
_cell.angle_alpha   90.00
_cell.angle_beta   90.00
_cell.angle_gamma   90.00
#
_symmetry.space_group_name_H-M   'P 1'
#
loop_
_entity.id
_entity.type
_entity.pdbx_description
1 polymer ?
#
loop_
_entity_poly.entity_id
_entity_poly.type
_entity_poly.pdbx_seq_one_letter_code
_entity_poly.pdbx_strand_id
1 'polypeptide(L)'
;MSGLRFLTAGESHGQCLTAIVEGIPAGLAVDIEAINADLARRQQGYGRGGRMKIETDKAEVTSGIRFGETMGDPVTLRIVNKDWQNWTDRMSVFGVEHGDKVTAVRPGHADLTGVLKYDRDDARDILERASARETAARVAVGGLCKEFLSACGIQVVSHVVKIGGVAVDESRINRDELGKGASELNCYDPVAEDAMKQRIQAAMQEGDTLGGVFEVIVRGVPLGLGSHIQWDQRLDGKLAAAMMAIQAIKGVEIGAGFQCGELPGSEIHDEMFLSEEGRVYRKTNHAGGLEGGMSNGEEIVIRACMKPIPTLMKPLHSVDIAEGKEVLACKERSDVCAVSAASVVGEAMAAIVIAQAVLDKFGGDAMCDLLANLANYKSRVQAE
;
A
#
# COMPACT_ATOMS: atom_id res chain seq x y z
N MET A 1 -6.56 -11.31 -20.96
CA MET A 1 -6.16 -11.60 -19.54
C MET A 1 -5.23 -10.47 -19.15
N SER A 2 -5.45 -9.81 -18.01
CA SER A 2 -4.46 -8.83 -17.54
C SER A 2 -3.14 -9.56 -17.40
N GLY A 3 -2.10 -9.09 -18.09
CA GLY A 3 -0.81 -9.76 -18.09
C GLY A 3 -0.21 -9.82 -16.69
N LEU A 4 -0.35 -8.77 -15.88
CA LEU A 4 0.29 -8.64 -14.57
C LEU A 4 -0.56 -9.23 -13.44
N ARG A 5 0.00 -10.20 -12.74
CA ARG A 5 -0.55 -10.73 -11.49
C ARG A 5 0.56 -11.09 -10.52
N PHE A 6 0.24 -11.21 -9.24
CA PHE A 6 1.21 -11.65 -8.25
C PHE A 6 0.55 -12.50 -7.16
N LEU A 7 1.36 -13.32 -6.52
CA LEU A 7 1.02 -14.08 -5.33
C LEU A 7 2.03 -13.77 -4.24
N THR A 8 1.57 -13.75 -2.98
CA THR A 8 2.45 -13.65 -1.82
C THR A 8 2.26 -14.85 -0.91
N ALA A 9 3.34 -15.32 -0.29
CA ALA A 9 3.36 -16.40 0.68
C ALA A 9 4.27 -16.04 1.85
N GLY A 10 4.15 -16.81 2.95
CA GLY A 10 4.95 -16.64 4.15
C GLY A 10 4.16 -16.07 5.33
N GLU A 11 4.63 -16.38 6.52
CA GLU A 11 4.08 -16.00 7.82
C GLU A 11 4.95 -14.93 8.45
N SER A 12 4.38 -14.20 9.42
CA SER A 12 5.04 -13.10 10.13
C SER A 12 6.36 -13.55 10.78
N HIS A 13 6.35 -14.72 11.41
CA HIS A 13 7.50 -15.31 12.08
C HIS A 13 7.99 -16.61 11.39
N GLY A 14 7.60 -16.84 10.13
CA GLY A 14 8.16 -17.89 9.27
C GLY A 14 9.55 -17.52 8.73
N GLN A 15 10.15 -18.39 7.93
CA GLN A 15 11.51 -18.22 7.41
C GLN A 15 11.68 -16.99 6.55
N CYS A 16 10.72 -16.71 5.67
CA CYS A 16 10.74 -15.59 4.74
C CYS A 16 9.33 -15.26 4.25
N LEU A 17 9.21 -14.09 3.63
CA LEU A 17 8.10 -13.76 2.75
C LEU A 17 8.56 -13.97 1.31
N THR A 18 7.68 -14.46 0.47
CA THR A 18 7.93 -14.68 -0.95
C THR A 18 6.82 -14.03 -1.77
N ALA A 19 7.20 -13.38 -2.86
CA ALA A 19 6.27 -12.93 -3.89
C ALA A 19 6.70 -13.50 -5.24
N ILE A 20 5.72 -13.91 -6.04
CA ILE A 20 5.92 -14.28 -7.45
C ILE A 20 5.10 -13.31 -8.28
N VAL A 21 5.77 -12.62 -9.22
CA VAL A 21 5.16 -11.63 -10.13
C VAL A 21 5.26 -12.15 -11.55
N GLU A 22 4.15 -12.16 -12.25
CA GLU A 22 4.02 -12.63 -13.62
C GLU A 22 3.49 -11.51 -14.50
N GLY A 23 3.98 -11.40 -15.74
CA GLY A 23 3.49 -10.46 -16.74
C GLY A 23 4.23 -9.11 -16.78
N ILE A 24 5.43 -9.01 -16.21
CA ILE A 24 6.34 -7.89 -16.46
C ILE A 24 7.01 -8.11 -17.82
N PRO A 25 6.98 -7.14 -18.76
CA PRO A 25 7.63 -7.26 -20.06
C PRO A 25 9.14 -7.49 -19.97
N ALA A 26 9.71 -8.20 -20.92
CA ALA A 26 11.16 -8.36 -21.05
C ALA A 26 11.84 -7.03 -21.35
N GLY A 27 13.09 -6.86 -20.87
CA GLY A 27 13.90 -5.66 -21.14
C GLY A 27 13.62 -4.47 -20.23
N LEU A 28 12.90 -4.67 -19.11
CA LEU A 28 12.82 -3.66 -18.06
C LEU A 28 14.13 -3.67 -17.25
N ALA A 29 14.84 -2.56 -17.24
CA ALA A 29 15.94 -2.35 -16.30
C ALA A 29 15.40 -2.22 -14.86
N VAL A 30 15.95 -2.99 -13.94
CA VAL A 30 15.50 -3.04 -12.54
C VAL A 30 16.64 -2.62 -11.62
N ASP A 31 16.39 -1.58 -10.83
CA ASP A 31 17.25 -1.18 -9.72
C ASP A 31 16.74 -1.81 -8.41
N ILE A 32 17.41 -2.85 -7.95
CA ILE A 32 17.06 -3.53 -6.70
C ILE A 32 17.22 -2.61 -5.48
N GLU A 33 18.11 -1.63 -5.54
CA GLU A 33 18.29 -0.70 -4.42
C GLU A 33 17.13 0.31 -4.31
N ALA A 34 16.48 0.66 -5.41
CA ALA A 34 15.23 1.43 -5.37
C ALA A 34 14.09 0.64 -4.70
N ILE A 35 13.97 -0.66 -4.99
CA ILE A 35 13.03 -1.56 -4.31
C ILE A 35 13.36 -1.67 -2.81
N ASN A 36 14.63 -1.81 -2.47
CA ASN A 36 15.11 -1.88 -1.08
C ASN A 36 14.90 -0.56 -0.33
N ALA A 37 14.98 0.58 -1.01
CA ALA A 37 14.68 1.88 -0.43
C ALA A 37 13.20 1.98 -0.02
N ASP A 38 12.26 1.49 -0.82
CA ASP A 38 10.84 1.45 -0.47
C ASP A 38 10.59 0.48 0.71
N LEU A 39 11.26 -0.66 0.76
CA LEU A 39 11.21 -1.57 1.91
C LEU A 39 11.72 -0.89 3.19
N ALA A 40 12.82 -0.15 3.10
CA ALA A 40 13.35 0.62 4.22
C ALA A 40 12.39 1.73 4.67
N ARG A 41 11.78 2.48 3.74
CA ARG A 41 10.75 3.49 4.03
C ARG A 41 9.57 2.87 4.78
N ARG A 42 9.09 1.69 4.36
CA ARG A 42 8.01 0.98 5.06
C ARG A 42 8.36 0.66 6.52
N GLN A 43 9.63 0.44 6.83
CA GLN A 43 10.09 0.13 8.20
C GLN A 43 10.30 1.38 9.07
N GLN A 44 10.40 2.56 8.48
CA GLN A 44 10.54 3.83 9.19
C GLN A 44 9.23 4.29 9.80
N GLY A 45 9.30 5.28 10.67
CA GLY A 45 8.16 5.95 11.28
C GLY A 45 8.31 6.15 12.78
N TYR A 46 7.79 7.27 13.29
CA TYR A 46 7.70 7.53 14.71
C TYR A 46 6.56 6.70 15.33
N GLY A 47 6.80 6.12 16.52
CA GLY A 47 5.82 5.24 17.18
C GLY A 47 5.87 3.78 16.72
N ARG A 48 6.90 3.38 15.97
CA ARG A 48 7.12 2.00 15.54
C ARG A 48 7.67 1.13 16.65
N GLY A 49 7.23 -0.14 16.67
CA GLY A 49 7.64 -1.13 17.67
C GLY A 49 9.08 -1.62 17.49
N GLY A 50 9.60 -2.27 18.54
CA GLY A 50 11.00 -2.73 18.60
C GLY A 50 11.40 -3.73 17.51
N ARG A 51 10.45 -4.45 16.88
CA ARG A 51 10.72 -5.38 15.78
C ARG A 51 11.34 -4.69 14.57
N MET A 52 10.98 -3.43 14.30
CA MET A 52 11.56 -2.67 13.18
C MET A 52 13.06 -2.42 13.32
N LYS A 53 13.63 -2.60 14.53
CA LYS A 53 15.08 -2.52 14.76
C LYS A 53 15.80 -3.84 14.43
N ILE A 54 15.08 -4.96 14.43
CA ILE A 54 15.62 -6.30 14.17
C ILE A 54 15.60 -6.58 12.66
N GLU A 55 14.45 -6.32 12.04
CA GLU A 55 14.24 -6.55 10.62
C GLU A 55 14.86 -5.42 9.79
N THR A 56 15.70 -5.77 8.84
CA THR A 56 16.20 -4.88 7.79
C THR A 56 15.82 -5.51 6.46
N ASP A 57 14.60 -5.19 6.00
CA ASP A 57 14.04 -5.83 4.82
C ASP A 57 14.87 -5.51 3.59
N LYS A 58 15.26 -6.57 2.88
CA LYS A 58 15.85 -6.52 1.55
C LYS A 58 15.22 -7.60 0.69
N ALA A 59 14.92 -7.25 -0.55
CA ALA A 59 14.43 -8.18 -1.53
C ALA A 59 15.60 -8.91 -2.19
N GLU A 60 15.54 -10.24 -2.18
CA GLU A 60 16.42 -11.11 -2.94
C GLU A 60 15.67 -11.57 -4.19
N VAL A 61 16.22 -11.32 -5.37
CA VAL A 61 15.67 -11.81 -6.63
C VAL A 61 16.22 -13.21 -6.88
N THR A 62 15.32 -14.19 -7.08
CA THR A 62 15.74 -15.59 -7.33
C THR A 62 15.37 -16.10 -8.71
N SER A 63 14.56 -15.37 -9.48
CA SER A 63 14.20 -15.68 -10.88
C SER A 63 13.70 -14.45 -11.62
N GLY A 64 13.62 -14.52 -12.97
CA GLY A 64 12.97 -13.57 -13.85
C GLY A 64 13.78 -12.33 -14.22
N ILE A 65 14.97 -12.14 -13.62
CA ILE A 65 15.88 -11.03 -13.91
C ILE A 65 17.28 -11.58 -14.20
N ARG A 66 17.93 -11.07 -15.25
CA ARG A 66 19.29 -11.42 -15.61
C ARG A 66 20.06 -10.17 -16.01
N PHE A 67 21.25 -9.98 -15.41
CA PHE A 67 22.09 -8.80 -15.64
C PHE A 67 21.36 -7.45 -15.44
N GLY A 68 20.41 -7.43 -14.49
CA GLY A 68 19.64 -6.22 -14.17
C GLY A 68 18.42 -5.97 -15.07
N GLU A 69 18.09 -6.87 -16.00
CA GLU A 69 16.94 -6.73 -16.88
C GLU A 69 15.97 -7.92 -16.74
N THR A 70 14.67 -7.66 -16.86
CA THR A 70 13.62 -8.68 -16.89
C THR A 70 13.70 -9.51 -18.17
N MET A 71 13.34 -10.79 -18.07
CA MET A 71 13.34 -11.72 -19.22
C MET A 71 11.94 -12.05 -19.74
N GLY A 72 10.86 -11.50 -19.12
CA GLY A 72 9.49 -11.91 -19.40
C GLY A 72 9.03 -13.12 -18.58
N ASP A 73 9.94 -13.76 -17.86
CA ASP A 73 9.65 -14.87 -16.95
C ASP A 73 9.06 -14.38 -15.63
N PRO A 74 8.43 -15.27 -14.82
CA PRO A 74 8.01 -14.92 -13.48
C PRO A 74 9.17 -14.44 -12.60
N VAL A 75 9.05 -13.24 -12.04
CA VAL A 75 10.02 -12.68 -11.09
C VAL A 75 9.68 -13.15 -9.69
N THR A 76 10.64 -13.78 -9.01
CA THR A 76 10.49 -14.17 -7.62
C THR A 76 11.30 -13.26 -6.70
N LEU A 77 10.62 -12.65 -5.73
CA LEU A 77 11.18 -11.79 -4.70
C LEU A 77 11.05 -12.48 -3.34
N ARG A 78 12.15 -12.63 -2.61
CA ARG A 78 12.21 -13.22 -1.27
C ARG A 78 12.69 -12.18 -0.26
N ILE A 79 12.04 -12.10 0.88
CA ILE A 79 12.42 -11.24 2.00
C ILE A 79 12.61 -12.14 3.23
N VAL A 80 13.84 -12.29 3.69
CA VAL A 80 14.18 -13.15 4.85
C VAL A 80 13.69 -12.47 6.13
N ASN A 81 13.05 -13.26 7.00
CA ASN A 81 12.69 -12.85 8.36
C ASN A 81 13.87 -13.13 9.29
N LYS A 82 14.54 -12.08 9.77
CA LYS A 82 15.68 -12.22 10.68
C LYS A 82 15.29 -12.78 12.04
N ASP A 83 14.07 -12.50 12.49
CA ASP A 83 13.52 -12.98 13.75
C ASP A 83 13.17 -14.49 13.73
N TRP A 84 13.16 -15.14 12.56
CA TRP A 84 12.90 -16.57 12.40
C TRP A 84 13.73 -17.46 13.36
N GLN A 85 14.97 -17.11 13.64
CA GLN A 85 15.84 -17.88 14.51
C GLN A 85 15.28 -18.06 15.93
N ASN A 86 14.44 -17.14 16.39
CA ASN A 86 13.76 -17.19 17.68
C ASN A 86 12.42 -17.96 17.65
N TRP A 87 12.00 -18.42 16.45
CA TRP A 87 10.67 -18.99 16.22
C TRP A 87 10.71 -20.41 15.64
N THR A 88 11.88 -20.99 15.45
CA THR A 88 12.08 -22.29 14.79
C THR A 88 11.21 -23.41 15.37
N ASP A 89 11.03 -23.44 16.70
CA ASP A 89 10.26 -24.47 17.37
C ASP A 89 8.74 -24.22 17.28
N ARG A 90 8.33 -22.94 17.40
CA ARG A 90 6.90 -22.55 17.37
C ARG A 90 6.31 -22.49 15.97
N MET A 91 7.13 -22.23 14.96
CA MET A 91 6.73 -22.11 13.55
C MET A 91 7.36 -23.21 12.69
N SER A 92 7.70 -24.36 13.31
CA SER A 92 8.24 -25.51 12.59
C SER A 92 7.25 -26.01 11.54
N VAL A 93 7.75 -26.28 10.33
CA VAL A 93 6.92 -26.81 9.22
C VAL A 93 6.48 -28.25 9.50
N PHE A 94 7.33 -29.02 10.18
CA PHE A 94 7.09 -30.42 10.54
C PHE A 94 7.47 -30.68 11.99
N GLY A 95 6.87 -31.69 12.59
CA GLY A 95 7.19 -32.11 13.95
C GLY A 95 6.01 -32.00 14.90
N VAL A 96 6.32 -31.90 16.19
CA VAL A 96 5.32 -31.75 17.25
C VAL A 96 5.14 -30.29 17.59
N GLU A 97 3.90 -29.89 17.83
CA GLU A 97 3.56 -28.53 18.27
C GLU A 97 4.26 -28.21 19.61
N HIS A 98 4.94 -27.07 19.65
CA HIS A 98 5.66 -26.57 20.82
C HIS A 98 5.16 -25.20 21.25
N GLY A 99 4.99 -25.04 22.56
CA GLY A 99 4.61 -23.77 23.19
C GLY A 99 3.12 -23.64 23.46
N ASP A 100 2.75 -22.55 24.13
CA ASP A 100 1.36 -22.29 24.50
C ASP A 100 0.57 -21.75 23.29
N LYS A 101 -0.66 -22.24 23.13
CA LYS A 101 -1.59 -21.75 22.14
C LYS A 101 -2.06 -20.34 22.49
N VAL A 102 -2.28 -19.53 21.46
CA VAL A 102 -2.91 -18.21 21.58
C VAL A 102 -4.42 -18.39 21.54
N THR A 103 -5.08 -18.39 22.69
CA THR A 103 -6.52 -18.62 22.84
C THR A 103 -7.29 -17.33 23.18
N ALA A 104 -6.64 -16.33 23.80
CA ALA A 104 -7.20 -15.02 24.08
C ALA A 104 -7.15 -14.16 22.82
N VAL A 105 -8.24 -14.09 22.06
CA VAL A 105 -8.32 -13.42 20.76
C VAL A 105 -8.34 -11.88 20.90
N ARG A 106 -7.91 -11.16 19.85
CA ARG A 106 -7.86 -9.69 19.86
C ARG A 106 -9.09 -9.09 19.18
N PRO A 107 -9.84 -8.20 19.87
CA PRO A 107 -10.90 -7.42 19.22
C PRO A 107 -10.35 -6.59 18.06
N GLY A 108 -11.07 -6.60 16.93
CA GLY A 108 -10.65 -5.86 15.74
C GLY A 108 -9.54 -6.50 14.91
N HIS A 109 -9.09 -7.70 15.25
CA HIS A 109 -8.17 -8.52 14.46
C HIS A 109 -8.90 -9.70 13.77
N ALA A 110 -8.19 -10.45 12.95
CA ALA A 110 -8.75 -11.62 12.25
C ALA A 110 -8.88 -12.87 13.15
N ASP A 111 -8.37 -12.84 14.36
CA ASP A 111 -8.17 -13.99 15.24
C ASP A 111 -9.44 -14.84 15.40
N LEU A 112 -10.50 -14.31 16.00
CA LEU A 112 -11.73 -15.04 16.26
C LEU A 112 -12.39 -15.57 14.96
N THR A 113 -12.57 -14.68 14.00
CA THR A 113 -13.22 -15.03 12.72
C THR A 113 -12.40 -16.09 11.96
N GLY A 114 -11.08 -15.97 12.02
CA GLY A 114 -10.18 -16.90 11.35
C GLY A 114 -10.20 -18.29 11.98
N VAL A 115 -10.07 -18.42 13.31
CA VAL A 115 -10.09 -19.71 13.97
C VAL A 115 -11.41 -20.44 13.74
N LEU A 116 -12.53 -19.74 13.80
CA LEU A 116 -13.85 -20.31 13.49
C LEU A 116 -13.99 -20.71 12.03
N LYS A 117 -13.48 -19.89 11.10
CA LYS A 117 -13.58 -20.17 9.66
C LYS A 117 -12.76 -21.38 9.23
N TYR A 118 -11.56 -21.54 9.80
CA TYR A 118 -10.59 -22.56 9.38
C TYR A 118 -10.54 -23.75 10.34
N ASP A 119 -11.44 -23.82 11.33
CA ASP A 119 -11.51 -24.88 12.35
C ASP A 119 -10.15 -25.07 13.05
N ARG A 120 -9.62 -23.96 13.60
CA ARG A 120 -8.37 -23.95 14.34
C ARG A 120 -8.62 -23.65 15.81
N ASP A 121 -7.75 -24.16 16.68
CA ASP A 121 -7.81 -23.97 18.14
C ASP A 121 -6.67 -23.08 18.66
N ASP A 122 -5.76 -22.65 17.76
CA ASP A 122 -4.71 -21.68 18.02
C ASP A 122 -4.86 -20.47 17.09
N ALA A 123 -5.09 -19.29 17.65
CA ALA A 123 -5.17 -18.06 16.86
C ALA A 123 -3.84 -17.71 16.18
N ARG A 124 -2.72 -18.33 16.54
CA ARG A 124 -1.43 -18.17 15.86
C ARG A 124 -1.51 -18.57 14.39
N ASP A 125 -2.21 -19.64 14.06
CA ASP A 125 -2.41 -20.09 12.67
C ASP A 125 -3.05 -19.01 11.77
N ILE A 126 -3.78 -18.08 12.39
CA ILE A 126 -4.44 -16.98 11.68
C ILE A 126 -3.60 -15.71 11.72
N LEU A 127 -3.11 -15.32 12.91
CA LEU A 127 -2.46 -14.04 13.10
C LEU A 127 -1.14 -13.92 12.34
N GLU A 128 -0.45 -15.02 12.12
CA GLU A 128 0.82 -15.04 11.39
C GLU A 128 0.65 -14.54 9.94
N ARG A 129 -0.38 -14.98 9.24
CA ARG A 129 -0.68 -14.52 7.87
C ARG A 129 -1.47 -13.22 7.85
N ALA A 130 -2.32 -12.95 8.83
CA ALA A 130 -3.09 -11.71 8.93
C ALA A 130 -2.23 -10.49 9.32
N SER A 131 -1.01 -10.74 9.76
CA SER A 131 -0.05 -9.71 10.16
C SER A 131 0.29 -8.76 9.01
N ALA A 132 0.45 -7.46 9.32
CA ALA A 132 0.94 -6.46 8.38
C ALA A 132 2.39 -6.72 7.89
N ARG A 133 3.10 -7.71 8.46
CA ARG A 133 4.41 -8.17 7.95
C ARG A 133 4.33 -8.60 6.49
N GLU A 134 3.22 -9.21 6.08
CA GLU A 134 2.96 -9.63 4.70
C GLU A 134 3.10 -8.47 3.70
N THR A 135 2.80 -7.24 4.11
CA THR A 135 2.91 -6.07 3.23
C THR A 135 4.33 -5.78 2.75
N ALA A 136 5.37 -6.33 3.38
CA ALA A 136 6.74 -6.22 2.85
C ALA A 136 6.85 -6.88 1.47
N ALA A 137 6.21 -8.05 1.27
CA ALA A 137 6.15 -8.68 -0.05
C ALA A 137 5.38 -7.83 -1.07
N ARG A 138 4.27 -7.18 -0.66
CA ARG A 138 3.54 -6.25 -1.55
C ARG A 138 4.36 -5.02 -1.91
N VAL A 139 5.14 -4.47 -0.97
CA VAL A 139 6.03 -3.33 -1.25
C VAL A 139 7.15 -3.73 -2.21
N ALA A 140 7.71 -4.93 -2.09
CA ALA A 140 8.70 -5.41 -3.06
C ALA A 140 8.11 -5.54 -4.48
N VAL A 141 6.88 -6.09 -4.59
CA VAL A 141 6.15 -6.15 -5.88
C VAL A 141 5.85 -4.75 -6.41
N GLY A 142 5.36 -3.85 -5.52
CA GLY A 142 5.08 -2.47 -5.88
C GLY A 142 6.32 -1.70 -6.32
N GLY A 143 7.49 -1.96 -5.71
CA GLY A 143 8.77 -1.41 -6.13
C GLY A 143 9.13 -1.81 -7.56
N LEU A 144 8.99 -3.09 -7.90
CA LEU A 144 9.17 -3.57 -9.28
C LEU A 144 8.18 -2.89 -10.26
N CYS A 145 6.91 -2.71 -9.84
CA CYS A 145 5.93 -2.00 -10.64
C CYS A 145 6.27 -0.51 -10.79
N LYS A 146 6.87 0.14 -9.78
CA LYS A 146 7.33 1.53 -9.87
C LYS A 146 8.48 1.69 -10.87
N GLU A 147 9.43 0.74 -10.95
CA GLU A 147 10.46 0.72 -11.99
C GLU A 147 9.83 0.66 -13.39
N PHE A 148 8.86 -0.23 -13.58
CA PHE A 148 8.09 -0.32 -14.82
C PHE A 148 7.35 0.98 -15.15
N LEU A 149 6.66 1.57 -14.18
CA LEU A 149 5.92 2.82 -14.34
C LEU A 149 6.84 4.01 -14.61
N SER A 150 8.00 4.07 -13.96
CA SER A 150 9.03 5.08 -14.19
C SER A 150 9.52 5.06 -15.64
N ALA A 151 9.74 3.88 -16.22
CA ALA A 151 10.07 3.73 -17.65
C ALA A 151 8.96 4.25 -18.58
N CYS A 152 7.69 4.27 -18.10
CA CYS A 152 6.54 4.84 -18.82
C CYS A 152 6.34 6.35 -18.57
N GLY A 153 7.17 6.97 -17.70
CA GLY A 153 7.04 8.37 -17.28
C GLY A 153 5.97 8.60 -16.23
N ILE A 154 5.61 7.56 -15.45
CA ILE A 154 4.60 7.61 -14.39
C ILE A 154 5.30 7.51 -13.04
N GLN A 155 4.94 8.40 -12.10
CA GLN A 155 5.48 8.43 -10.74
C GLN A 155 4.37 8.18 -9.72
N VAL A 156 4.68 7.43 -8.65
CA VAL A 156 3.77 7.20 -7.52
C VAL A 156 4.46 7.68 -6.24
N VAL A 157 3.79 8.56 -5.51
CA VAL A 157 4.26 9.10 -4.23
C VAL A 157 3.14 9.09 -3.20
N SER A 158 3.48 9.18 -1.92
CA SER A 158 2.48 9.30 -0.85
C SER A 158 2.92 10.28 0.23
N HIS A 159 1.96 10.72 1.01
CA HIS A 159 2.21 11.40 2.27
C HIS A 159 1.09 11.15 3.28
N VAL A 160 1.42 11.38 4.56
CA VAL A 160 0.45 11.30 5.65
C VAL A 160 -0.24 12.65 5.81
N VAL A 161 -1.57 12.61 5.81
CA VAL A 161 -2.40 13.83 5.93
C VAL A 161 -3.07 13.96 7.29
N LYS A 162 -3.17 12.87 8.07
CA LYS A 162 -3.82 12.92 9.39
C LYS A 162 -3.37 11.77 10.30
N ILE A 163 -3.06 12.05 11.57
CA ILE A 163 -2.84 11.03 12.61
C ILE A 163 -3.54 11.45 13.91
N GLY A 164 -4.33 10.54 14.49
CA GLY A 164 -4.93 10.71 15.81
C GLY A 164 -5.77 11.98 15.97
N GLY A 165 -6.38 12.45 14.89
CA GLY A 165 -7.18 13.69 14.86
C GLY A 165 -6.41 14.94 14.43
N VAL A 166 -5.06 14.91 14.42
CA VAL A 166 -4.22 16.00 13.92
C VAL A 166 -4.10 15.90 12.40
N ALA A 167 -4.51 16.93 11.67
CA ALA A 167 -4.46 17.00 10.22
C ALA A 167 -3.40 18.01 9.74
N VAL A 168 -2.90 17.82 8.53
CA VAL A 168 -2.05 18.79 7.84
C VAL A 168 -2.87 20.03 7.41
N ASP A 169 -2.19 21.13 7.21
CA ASP A 169 -2.72 22.29 6.50
C ASP A 169 -2.27 22.18 5.03
N GLU A 170 -3.21 21.87 4.14
CA GLU A 170 -2.91 21.66 2.71
C GLU A 170 -2.22 22.86 2.06
N SER A 171 -2.45 24.08 2.58
CA SER A 171 -1.80 25.30 2.07
C SER A 171 -0.28 25.33 2.32
N ARG A 172 0.22 24.50 3.26
CA ARG A 172 1.65 24.39 3.58
C ARG A 172 2.36 23.30 2.81
N ILE A 173 1.63 22.48 2.07
CA ILE A 173 2.21 21.34 1.34
C ILE A 173 2.65 21.80 -0.03
N ASN A 174 3.96 21.74 -0.28
CA ASN A 174 4.47 21.82 -1.64
C ASN A 174 4.37 20.43 -2.30
N ARG A 175 3.41 20.24 -3.19
CA ARG A 175 3.18 18.96 -3.85
C ARG A 175 4.38 18.50 -4.67
N ASP A 176 5.19 19.39 -5.22
CA ASP A 176 6.38 19.04 -6.01
C ASP A 176 7.52 18.44 -5.15
N GLU A 177 7.48 18.65 -3.85
CA GLU A 177 8.45 18.09 -2.90
C GLU A 177 8.05 16.72 -2.35
N LEU A 178 6.83 16.25 -2.63
CA LEU A 178 6.35 14.94 -2.17
C LEU A 178 7.25 13.82 -2.73
N GLY A 179 7.70 12.95 -1.85
CA GLY A 179 8.62 11.86 -2.18
C GLY A 179 10.10 12.23 -2.16
N LYS A 180 10.47 13.51 -1.97
CA LYS A 180 11.88 13.98 -1.99
C LYS A 180 12.47 14.26 -0.62
N GLY A 181 11.67 14.38 0.41
CA GLY A 181 12.11 14.77 1.76
C GLY A 181 12.32 13.58 2.70
N ALA A 182 13.05 13.82 3.80
CA ALA A 182 13.18 12.93 4.94
C ALA A 182 12.21 13.38 6.03
N SER A 183 11.07 12.74 6.16
CA SER A 183 10.12 12.92 7.26
C SER A 183 9.94 11.58 7.97
N GLU A 184 9.99 11.59 9.31
CA GLU A 184 9.80 10.37 10.11
C GLU A 184 8.36 9.84 10.02
N LEU A 185 7.38 10.70 9.71
CA LEU A 185 5.99 10.30 9.52
C LEU A 185 5.56 10.26 8.06
N ASN A 186 6.46 10.54 7.11
CA ASN A 186 6.11 10.80 5.71
C ASN A 186 5.10 11.95 5.59
N CYS A 187 5.23 12.99 6.41
CA CYS A 187 4.37 14.17 6.47
C CYS A 187 5.14 15.40 5.97
N TYR A 188 4.55 16.15 5.05
CA TYR A 188 5.20 17.30 4.39
C TYR A 188 4.70 18.66 4.92
N ASP A 189 3.99 18.67 6.04
CA ASP A 189 3.73 19.85 6.87
C ASP A 189 4.50 19.68 8.19
N PRO A 190 5.64 20.37 8.39
CA PRO A 190 6.48 20.19 9.58
C PRO A 190 5.75 20.53 10.89
N VAL A 191 4.83 21.49 10.85
CA VAL A 191 4.03 21.89 12.04
C VAL A 191 3.07 20.78 12.44
N ALA A 192 2.38 20.20 11.44
CA ALA A 192 1.50 19.07 11.68
C ALA A 192 2.29 17.81 12.09
N GLU A 193 3.47 17.58 11.50
CA GLU A 193 4.33 16.44 11.86
C GLU A 193 4.72 16.47 13.34
N ASP A 194 5.15 17.63 13.87
CA ASP A 194 5.49 17.78 15.28
C ASP A 194 4.27 17.54 16.18
N ALA A 195 3.11 18.07 15.82
CA ALA A 195 1.87 17.84 16.56
C ALA A 195 1.41 16.37 16.51
N MET A 196 1.58 15.69 15.37
CA MET A 196 1.32 14.26 15.23
C MET A 196 2.25 13.43 16.12
N LYS A 197 3.57 13.76 16.16
CA LYS A 197 4.53 13.10 17.06
C LYS A 197 4.16 13.25 18.53
N GLN A 198 3.75 14.43 18.96
CA GLN A 198 3.26 14.65 20.33
C GLN A 198 2.01 13.80 20.64
N ARG A 199 1.08 13.70 19.68
CA ARG A 199 -0.12 12.88 19.81
C ARG A 199 0.21 11.38 19.91
N ILE A 200 1.17 10.90 19.13
CA ILE A 200 1.66 9.51 19.19
C ILE A 200 2.34 9.25 20.54
N GLN A 201 3.14 10.19 21.03
CA GLN A 201 3.81 10.05 22.32
C GLN A 201 2.81 9.97 23.47
N ALA A 202 1.76 10.78 23.45
CA ALA A 202 0.68 10.69 24.44
C ALA A 202 -0.02 9.33 24.43
N ALA A 203 -0.38 8.83 23.25
CA ALA A 203 -0.99 7.50 23.11
C ALA A 203 -0.06 6.37 23.60
N MET A 204 1.25 6.50 23.35
CA MET A 204 2.25 5.53 23.84
C MET A 204 2.27 5.49 25.38
N GLN A 205 2.20 6.65 26.04
CA GLN A 205 2.15 6.73 27.52
C GLN A 205 0.86 6.14 28.09
N GLU A 206 -0.25 6.28 27.37
CA GLU A 206 -1.55 5.71 27.74
C GLU A 206 -1.67 4.21 27.44
N GLY A 207 -0.70 3.61 26.73
CA GLY A 207 -0.74 2.22 26.28
C GLY A 207 -1.76 1.98 25.16
N ASP A 208 -2.09 3.02 24.38
CA ASP A 208 -3.07 3.03 23.31
C ASP A 208 -2.41 3.09 21.92
N THR A 209 -3.22 3.04 20.85
CA THR A 209 -2.77 3.10 19.45
C THR A 209 -3.55 4.14 18.65
N LEU A 210 -2.97 4.64 17.59
CA LEU A 210 -3.57 5.66 16.73
C LEU A 210 -3.67 5.20 15.28
N GLY A 211 -4.79 5.53 14.67
CA GLY A 211 -5.01 5.49 13.24
C GLY A 211 -4.79 6.86 12.60
N GLY A 212 -5.05 6.93 11.29
CA GLY A 212 -4.93 8.17 10.54
C GLY A 212 -5.29 8.00 9.07
N VAL A 213 -4.94 8.99 8.29
CA VAL A 213 -5.20 9.04 6.86
C VAL A 213 -3.90 9.35 6.12
N PHE A 214 -3.66 8.65 5.04
CA PHE A 214 -2.61 8.97 4.08
C PHE A 214 -3.19 9.22 2.70
N GLU A 215 -2.45 9.96 1.88
CA GLU A 215 -2.77 10.23 0.48
C GLU A 215 -1.71 9.60 -0.43
N VAL A 216 -2.14 8.98 -1.53
CA VAL A 216 -1.29 8.49 -2.62
C VAL A 216 -1.59 9.30 -3.86
N ILE A 217 -0.55 9.80 -4.52
CA ILE A 217 -0.65 10.59 -5.74
C ILE A 217 0.08 9.86 -6.86
N VAL A 218 -0.57 9.71 -8.01
CA VAL A 218 0.04 9.15 -9.21
C VAL A 218 0.11 10.22 -10.29
N ARG A 219 1.31 10.49 -10.79
CA ARG A 219 1.61 11.54 -11.76
C ARG A 219 2.01 10.96 -13.10
N GLY A 220 1.77 11.72 -14.18
CA GLY A 220 2.19 11.35 -15.52
C GLY A 220 1.34 10.25 -16.15
N VAL A 221 0.20 9.95 -15.55
CA VAL A 221 -0.74 8.94 -16.07
C VAL A 221 -1.32 9.40 -17.39
N PRO A 222 -1.20 8.61 -18.48
CA PRO A 222 -1.83 8.96 -19.74
C PRO A 222 -3.35 8.95 -19.60
N LEU A 223 -4.03 9.83 -20.32
CA LEU A 223 -5.48 9.87 -20.41
C LEU A 223 -6.02 8.51 -20.89
N GLY A 224 -7.12 8.03 -20.29
CA GLY A 224 -7.86 6.85 -20.77
C GLY A 224 -7.29 5.50 -20.32
N LEU A 225 -6.58 5.40 -19.18
CA LEU A 225 -6.40 4.11 -18.50
C LEU A 225 -7.70 3.73 -17.77
N GLY A 226 -8.00 2.43 -17.71
CA GLY A 226 -9.27 1.93 -17.20
C GLY A 226 -10.38 1.95 -18.25
N SER A 227 -11.63 1.78 -17.82
CA SER A 227 -12.77 1.68 -18.74
C SER A 227 -14.07 2.16 -18.08
N HIS A 228 -14.95 2.76 -18.88
CA HIS A 228 -16.33 3.09 -18.48
C HIS A 228 -17.33 1.99 -18.84
N ILE A 229 -16.90 0.96 -19.59
CA ILE A 229 -17.80 0.00 -20.23
C ILE A 229 -18.33 -1.02 -19.23
N GLN A 230 -17.44 -1.61 -18.40
CA GLN A 230 -17.81 -2.62 -17.41
C GLN A 230 -17.36 -2.18 -16.01
N TRP A 231 -18.18 -2.48 -15.00
CA TRP A 231 -17.96 -2.06 -13.62
C TRP A 231 -16.63 -2.57 -13.02
N ASP A 232 -16.21 -3.79 -13.37
CA ASP A 232 -14.99 -4.45 -12.90
C ASP A 232 -13.71 -3.96 -13.62
N GLN A 233 -13.88 -3.18 -14.70
CA GLN A 233 -12.79 -2.58 -15.46
C GLN A 233 -12.53 -1.11 -15.09
N ARG A 234 -13.38 -0.53 -14.25
CA ARG A 234 -13.23 0.83 -13.77
C ARG A 234 -11.95 0.97 -12.93
N LEU A 235 -11.13 1.98 -13.26
CA LEU A 235 -9.85 2.19 -12.57
C LEU A 235 -10.05 2.68 -11.13
N ASP A 236 -11.04 3.54 -10.87
CA ASP A 236 -11.43 3.97 -9.53
C ASP A 236 -11.80 2.78 -8.64
N GLY A 237 -12.61 1.84 -9.15
CA GLY A 237 -13.00 0.62 -8.45
C GLY A 237 -11.81 -0.29 -8.13
N LYS A 238 -10.89 -0.49 -9.10
CA LYS A 238 -9.68 -1.29 -8.90
C LYS A 238 -8.73 -0.67 -7.87
N LEU A 239 -8.51 0.64 -7.92
CA LEU A 239 -7.69 1.37 -6.95
C LEU A 239 -8.30 1.33 -5.55
N ALA A 240 -9.61 1.57 -5.43
CA ALA A 240 -10.30 1.50 -4.15
C ALA A 240 -10.22 0.09 -3.54
N ALA A 241 -10.41 -0.97 -4.34
CA ALA A 241 -10.29 -2.36 -3.90
C ALA A 241 -8.86 -2.68 -3.42
N ALA A 242 -7.84 -2.22 -4.15
CA ALA A 242 -6.43 -2.43 -3.78
C ALA A 242 -6.08 -1.73 -2.47
N MET A 243 -6.53 -0.49 -2.26
CA MET A 243 -6.34 0.24 -1.00
C MET A 243 -7.08 -0.43 0.16
N MET A 244 -8.35 -0.82 -0.05
CA MET A 244 -9.17 -1.49 0.97
C MET A 244 -8.60 -2.86 1.37
N ALA A 245 -7.82 -3.51 0.51
CA ALA A 245 -7.15 -4.79 0.78
C ALA A 245 -5.89 -4.65 1.65
N ILE A 246 -5.45 -3.43 1.99
CA ILE A 246 -4.36 -3.20 2.95
C ILE A 246 -4.91 -3.41 4.36
N GLN A 247 -4.12 -4.08 5.21
CA GLN A 247 -4.49 -4.34 6.60
C GLN A 247 -4.86 -3.05 7.33
N ALA A 248 -5.94 -3.11 8.10
CA ALA A 248 -6.50 -2.01 8.89
C ALA A 248 -7.11 -0.83 8.12
N ILE A 249 -7.12 -0.82 6.79
CA ILE A 249 -7.85 0.21 6.04
C ILE A 249 -9.36 0.02 6.20
N LYS A 250 -10.08 1.12 6.41
CA LYS A 250 -11.52 1.18 6.68
C LYS A 250 -12.28 2.20 5.83
N GLY A 251 -11.57 3.04 5.11
CA GLY A 251 -12.15 4.02 4.21
C GLY A 251 -11.21 4.35 3.08
N VAL A 252 -11.75 4.60 1.89
CA VAL A 252 -11.01 5.03 0.70
C VAL A 252 -11.80 6.14 0.03
N GLU A 253 -11.12 7.18 -0.41
CA GLU A 253 -11.66 8.30 -1.16
C GLU A 253 -10.84 8.53 -2.43
N ILE A 254 -11.48 8.97 -3.49
CA ILE A 254 -10.84 9.42 -4.73
C ILE A 254 -11.13 10.91 -4.89
N GLY A 255 -10.09 11.73 -5.08
CA GLY A 255 -10.22 13.18 -5.20
C GLY A 255 -10.87 13.81 -3.98
N ALA A 256 -11.91 14.61 -4.17
CA ALA A 256 -12.67 15.25 -3.09
C ALA A 256 -13.46 14.26 -2.21
N GLY A 257 -13.64 13.00 -2.66
CA GLY A 257 -14.21 11.93 -1.85
C GLY A 257 -15.60 12.26 -1.31
N PHE A 258 -15.79 12.15 0.01
CA PHE A 258 -17.08 12.44 0.67
C PHE A 258 -17.52 13.90 0.58
N GLN A 259 -16.59 14.84 0.39
CA GLN A 259 -16.93 16.26 0.18
C GLN A 259 -17.82 16.49 -1.05
N CYS A 260 -17.76 15.58 -2.05
CA CYS A 260 -18.65 15.62 -3.21
C CYS A 260 -20.15 15.58 -2.85
N GLY A 261 -20.49 15.00 -1.68
CA GLY A 261 -21.86 14.97 -1.17
C GLY A 261 -22.30 16.25 -0.43
N GLU A 262 -21.39 17.18 -0.18
CA GLU A 262 -21.63 18.38 0.60
C GLU A 262 -21.79 19.64 -0.28
N LEU A 263 -21.28 19.59 -1.51
CA LEU A 263 -21.24 20.74 -2.44
C LEU A 263 -22.20 20.55 -3.63
N PRO A 264 -22.73 21.63 -4.19
CA PRO A 264 -23.52 21.56 -5.41
C PRO A 264 -22.63 21.21 -6.62
N GLY A 265 -23.22 20.62 -7.65
CA GLY A 265 -22.51 20.16 -8.84
C GLY A 265 -21.67 21.25 -9.52
N SER A 266 -22.13 22.50 -9.51
CA SER A 266 -21.40 23.65 -10.07
C SER A 266 -20.10 24.02 -9.33
N GLU A 267 -19.93 23.53 -8.09
CA GLU A 267 -18.73 23.80 -7.27
C GLU A 267 -17.79 22.60 -7.20
N ILE A 268 -18.30 21.39 -7.46
CA ILE A 268 -17.52 20.17 -7.31
C ILE A 268 -16.99 19.62 -8.64
N HIS A 269 -17.66 19.86 -9.79
CA HIS A 269 -17.16 19.38 -11.07
C HIS A 269 -16.02 20.24 -11.59
N ASP A 270 -14.97 19.60 -12.10
CA ASP A 270 -13.81 20.24 -12.65
C ASP A 270 -14.11 20.81 -14.04
N GLU A 271 -14.18 22.14 -14.15
CA GLU A 271 -14.41 22.82 -15.43
C GLU A 271 -13.23 22.61 -16.39
N MET A 272 -13.53 22.49 -17.68
CA MET A 272 -12.56 22.31 -18.75
C MET A 272 -12.32 23.60 -19.52
N PHE A 273 -11.05 23.89 -19.77
CA PHE A 273 -10.59 25.09 -20.49
C PHE A 273 -9.65 24.67 -21.61
N LEU A 274 -9.44 25.58 -22.59
CA LEU A 274 -8.43 25.41 -23.63
C LEU A 274 -7.23 26.32 -23.35
N SER A 275 -6.02 25.78 -23.45
CA SER A 275 -4.79 26.57 -23.48
C SER A 275 -4.61 27.29 -24.81
N GLU A 276 -3.61 28.19 -24.92
CA GLU A 276 -3.26 28.88 -26.17
C GLU A 276 -2.84 27.92 -27.28
N GLU A 277 -2.30 26.73 -26.89
CA GLU A 277 -1.92 25.66 -27.83
C GLU A 277 -3.09 24.71 -28.16
N GLY A 278 -4.32 25.03 -27.70
CA GLY A 278 -5.50 24.20 -27.96
C GLY A 278 -5.62 22.97 -27.09
N ARG A 279 -4.84 22.84 -26.02
CA ARG A 279 -4.90 21.68 -25.10
C ARG A 279 -5.96 21.90 -24.03
N VAL A 280 -6.73 20.85 -23.76
CA VAL A 280 -7.69 20.83 -22.63
C VAL A 280 -6.93 20.76 -21.30
N TYR A 281 -7.30 21.64 -20.36
CA TYR A 281 -6.79 21.59 -18.98
C TYR A 281 -7.90 21.91 -17.99
N ARG A 282 -7.67 21.56 -16.72
CA ARG A 282 -8.58 21.84 -15.59
C ARG A 282 -7.89 22.74 -14.57
N LYS A 283 -8.67 23.58 -13.87
CA LYS A 283 -8.14 24.43 -12.79
C LYS A 283 -8.24 23.79 -11.42
N THR A 284 -9.09 22.78 -11.29
CA THR A 284 -9.31 21.98 -10.08
C THR A 284 -9.16 20.49 -10.41
N ASN A 285 -9.03 19.66 -9.40
CA ASN A 285 -8.94 18.21 -9.56
C ASN A 285 -9.79 17.51 -8.48
N HIS A 286 -11.05 17.91 -8.35
CA HIS A 286 -11.99 17.32 -7.40
C HIS A 286 -12.30 15.84 -7.76
N ALA A 287 -12.29 15.52 -9.05
CA ALA A 287 -12.44 14.16 -9.55
C ALA A 287 -11.24 13.25 -9.18
N GLY A 288 -10.13 13.83 -8.71
CA GLY A 288 -8.92 13.08 -8.35
C GLY A 288 -8.31 12.31 -9.51
N GLY A 289 -8.28 12.92 -10.72
CA GLY A 289 -7.68 12.32 -11.92
C GLY A 289 -8.50 11.22 -12.59
N LEU A 290 -9.72 10.94 -12.10
CA LEU A 290 -10.55 9.83 -12.57
C LEU A 290 -11.98 10.28 -12.88
N GLU A 291 -12.39 10.13 -14.13
CA GLU A 291 -13.75 10.42 -14.61
C GLU A 291 -14.33 9.21 -15.33
N GLY A 292 -15.53 8.81 -14.97
CA GLY A 292 -16.20 7.66 -15.58
C GLY A 292 -15.44 6.32 -15.45
N GLY A 293 -14.52 6.19 -14.47
CA GLY A 293 -13.69 5.00 -14.29
C GLY A 293 -12.41 4.97 -15.15
N MET A 294 -12.06 6.11 -15.76
CA MET A 294 -10.87 6.26 -16.60
C MET A 294 -10.01 7.43 -16.10
N SER A 295 -8.69 7.35 -16.31
CA SER A 295 -7.80 8.47 -16.07
C SER A 295 -8.08 9.61 -17.05
N ASN A 296 -8.10 10.85 -16.54
CA ASN A 296 -8.43 12.05 -17.29
C ASN A 296 -7.21 12.95 -17.63
N GLY A 297 -5.99 12.47 -17.31
CA GLY A 297 -4.74 13.19 -17.57
C GLY A 297 -4.22 13.99 -16.38
N GLU A 298 -5.06 14.28 -15.37
CA GLU A 298 -4.66 14.94 -14.14
C GLU A 298 -4.01 13.94 -13.16
N GLU A 299 -3.42 14.43 -12.06
CA GLU A 299 -2.91 13.57 -10.98
C GLU A 299 -4.03 12.68 -10.41
N ILE A 300 -3.77 11.37 -10.30
CA ILE A 300 -4.69 10.50 -9.55
C ILE A 300 -4.42 10.68 -8.06
N VAL A 301 -5.46 11.04 -7.31
CA VAL A 301 -5.40 11.33 -5.87
C VAL A 301 -6.28 10.35 -5.12
N ILE A 302 -5.68 9.56 -4.22
CA ILE A 302 -6.36 8.52 -3.45
C ILE A 302 -6.06 8.76 -1.97
N ARG A 303 -7.08 8.85 -1.12
CA ARG A 303 -6.94 8.90 0.34
C ARG A 303 -7.40 7.58 0.94
N ALA A 304 -6.67 7.08 1.94
CA ALA A 304 -7.05 5.88 2.65
C ALA A 304 -6.95 6.08 4.17
N CYS A 305 -8.00 5.65 4.88
CA CYS A 305 -8.12 5.75 6.32
C CYS A 305 -7.77 4.42 6.99
N MET A 306 -6.73 4.43 7.82
CA MET A 306 -6.29 3.31 8.62
C MET A 306 -6.85 3.43 10.05
N LYS A 307 -7.55 2.40 10.52
CA LYS A 307 -7.96 2.31 11.93
C LYS A 307 -6.73 2.10 12.84
N PRO A 308 -6.84 2.40 14.16
CA PRO A 308 -5.81 2.05 15.14
C PRO A 308 -5.48 0.56 15.12
N ILE A 309 -4.25 0.21 15.45
CA ILE A 309 -3.78 -1.17 15.55
C ILE A 309 -4.52 -1.86 16.72
N PRO A 310 -5.05 -3.09 16.53
CA PRO A 310 -5.89 -3.73 17.52
C PRO A 310 -5.13 -4.33 18.72
N THR A 311 -3.81 -4.32 18.70
CA THR A 311 -2.97 -4.82 19.80
C THR A 311 -2.56 -3.65 20.69
N LEU A 312 -3.16 -3.55 21.87
CA LEU A 312 -2.94 -2.46 22.82
C LEU A 312 -2.21 -2.95 24.08
N MET A 313 -1.35 -2.11 24.64
CA MET A 313 -0.77 -2.34 25.99
C MET A 313 -1.81 -2.17 27.10
N LYS A 314 -2.91 -1.46 26.82
CA LYS A 314 -4.14 -1.37 27.61
C LYS A 314 -5.18 -2.33 26.98
N PRO A 315 -5.17 -3.65 27.33
CA PRO A 315 -5.95 -4.64 26.62
C PRO A 315 -7.45 -4.44 26.82
N LEU A 316 -8.20 -4.68 25.73
CA LEU A 316 -9.66 -4.65 25.74
C LEU A 316 -10.23 -5.97 26.27
N HIS A 317 -11.51 -5.95 26.67
CA HIS A 317 -12.26 -7.16 26.96
C HIS A 317 -12.35 -8.07 25.73
N SER A 318 -12.21 -9.36 25.92
CA SER A 318 -12.20 -10.38 24.90
C SER A 318 -12.68 -11.72 25.44
N VAL A 319 -12.49 -12.77 24.67
CA VAL A 319 -12.84 -14.14 25.04
C VAL A 319 -11.65 -15.07 24.85
N ASP A 320 -11.52 -16.06 25.72
CA ASP A 320 -10.67 -17.22 25.55
C ASP A 320 -11.47 -18.30 24.81
N ILE A 321 -11.02 -18.66 23.61
CA ILE A 321 -11.73 -19.62 22.74
C ILE A 321 -11.62 -21.07 23.23
N ALA A 322 -10.60 -21.42 24.01
CA ALA A 322 -10.42 -22.77 24.57
C ALA A 322 -11.28 -22.97 25.82
N GLU A 323 -11.36 -21.94 26.68
CA GLU A 323 -12.08 -22.06 27.96
C GLU A 323 -13.52 -21.52 27.87
N GLY A 324 -13.89 -20.81 26.80
CA GLY A 324 -15.22 -20.26 26.59
C GLY A 324 -15.61 -19.20 27.65
N LYS A 325 -14.64 -18.39 28.12
CA LYS A 325 -14.84 -17.39 29.15
C LYS A 325 -14.38 -16.00 28.70
N GLU A 326 -14.90 -14.97 29.36
CA GLU A 326 -14.44 -13.59 29.19
C GLU A 326 -13.04 -13.42 29.80
N VAL A 327 -12.14 -12.79 29.05
CA VAL A 327 -10.77 -12.48 29.44
C VAL A 327 -10.35 -11.11 28.91
N LEU A 328 -9.15 -10.66 29.24
CA LEU A 328 -8.50 -9.55 28.54
C LEU A 328 -7.77 -10.10 27.32
N ALA A 329 -7.80 -9.36 26.22
CA ALA A 329 -7.10 -9.69 24.97
C ALA A 329 -5.60 -9.91 25.21
N CYS A 330 -5.00 -10.79 24.44
CA CYS A 330 -3.56 -11.02 24.52
C CYS A 330 -2.77 -9.74 24.21
N LYS A 331 -1.66 -9.57 24.93
CA LYS A 331 -0.70 -8.48 24.70
C LYS A 331 0.44 -9.01 23.83
N GLU A 332 0.64 -8.37 22.70
CA GLU A 332 1.81 -8.61 21.87
C GLU A 332 2.55 -7.29 21.59
N ARG A 333 3.82 -7.36 21.26
CA ARG A 333 4.57 -6.17 20.84
C ARG A 333 3.97 -5.62 19.56
N SER A 334 3.61 -4.35 19.57
CA SER A 334 2.95 -3.67 18.47
C SER A 334 3.47 -2.25 18.29
N ASP A 335 3.21 -1.69 17.13
CA ASP A 335 3.38 -0.26 16.87
C ASP A 335 2.29 0.53 17.58
N VAL A 336 2.57 1.77 17.96
CA VAL A 336 1.56 2.73 18.44
C VAL A 336 0.84 3.36 17.26
N CYS A 337 1.58 3.62 16.17
CA CYS A 337 1.04 4.15 14.92
C CYS A 337 1.80 3.53 13.73
N ALA A 338 1.08 3.09 12.71
CA ALA A 338 1.65 2.52 11.49
C ALA A 338 1.18 3.24 10.21
N VAL A 339 0.64 4.45 10.31
CA VAL A 339 0.07 5.19 9.17
C VAL A 339 1.15 5.55 8.17
N SER A 340 2.36 5.94 8.61
CA SER A 340 3.51 6.19 7.73
C SER A 340 3.93 4.97 6.92
N ALA A 341 3.97 3.79 7.55
CA ALA A 341 4.23 2.54 6.82
C ALA A 341 3.10 2.21 5.86
N ALA A 342 1.84 2.41 6.26
CA ALA A 342 0.68 2.16 5.41
C ALA A 342 0.67 3.06 4.17
N SER A 343 1.20 4.29 4.22
CA SER A 343 1.32 5.16 3.05
C SER A 343 2.25 4.56 1.99
N VAL A 344 3.38 3.96 2.40
CA VAL A 344 4.31 3.27 1.48
C VAL A 344 3.67 2.00 0.89
N VAL A 345 2.88 1.27 1.69
CA VAL A 345 2.10 0.13 1.17
C VAL A 345 1.04 0.61 0.18
N GLY A 346 0.41 1.77 0.43
CA GLY A 346 -0.53 2.43 -0.49
C GLY A 346 0.12 2.76 -1.83
N GLU A 347 1.33 3.33 -1.83
CA GLU A 347 2.11 3.55 -3.06
C GLU A 347 2.28 2.25 -3.85
N ALA A 348 2.70 1.18 -3.17
CA ALA A 348 2.93 -0.12 -3.79
C ALA A 348 1.64 -0.68 -4.42
N MET A 349 0.53 -0.63 -3.70
CA MET A 349 -0.76 -1.13 -4.20
C MET A 349 -1.30 -0.30 -5.36
N ALA A 350 -1.15 1.04 -5.32
CA ALA A 350 -1.47 1.91 -6.46
C ALA A 350 -0.59 1.59 -7.67
N ALA A 351 0.72 1.45 -7.46
CA ALA A 351 1.66 1.12 -8.54
C ALA A 351 1.31 -0.19 -9.25
N ILE A 352 0.92 -1.22 -8.51
CA ILE A 352 0.49 -2.51 -9.07
C ILE A 352 -0.74 -2.33 -9.96
N VAL A 353 -1.77 -1.61 -9.49
CA VAL A 353 -3.01 -1.39 -10.26
C VAL A 353 -2.77 -0.53 -11.49
N ILE A 354 -1.96 0.52 -11.39
CA ILE A 354 -1.63 1.37 -12.53
C ILE A 354 -0.77 0.60 -13.55
N ALA A 355 0.19 -0.22 -13.10
CA ALA A 355 0.97 -1.08 -13.99
C ALA A 355 0.07 -2.07 -14.75
N GLN A 356 -0.90 -2.69 -14.08
CA GLN A 356 -1.92 -3.54 -14.73
C GLN A 356 -2.69 -2.75 -15.79
N ALA A 357 -3.15 -1.55 -15.48
CA ALA A 357 -3.91 -0.73 -16.42
C ALA A 357 -3.08 -0.26 -17.63
N VAL A 358 -1.78 0.02 -17.45
CA VAL A 358 -0.84 0.34 -18.53
C VAL A 358 -0.66 -0.87 -19.45
N LEU A 359 -0.42 -2.05 -18.88
CA LEU A 359 -0.27 -3.29 -19.63
C LEU A 359 -1.56 -3.70 -20.36
N ASP A 360 -2.72 -3.56 -19.71
CA ASP A 360 -4.02 -3.84 -20.32
C ASP A 360 -4.27 -2.94 -21.55
N LYS A 361 -3.80 -1.69 -21.52
CA LYS A 361 -4.04 -0.72 -22.60
C LYS A 361 -3.00 -0.80 -23.72
N PHE A 362 -1.73 -0.91 -23.37
CA PHE A 362 -0.64 -0.78 -24.34
C PHE A 362 -0.02 -2.13 -24.73
N GLY A 363 -0.17 -3.16 -23.89
CA GLY A 363 0.32 -4.51 -24.17
C GLY A 363 1.83 -4.57 -24.34
N GLY A 364 2.30 -5.64 -24.97
CA GLY A 364 3.69 -5.88 -25.29
C GLY A 364 4.36 -6.91 -24.37
N ASP A 365 5.03 -7.90 -24.99
CA ASP A 365 5.86 -8.86 -24.25
C ASP A 365 7.26 -8.30 -23.98
N ALA A 366 7.63 -7.21 -24.69
CA ALA A 366 8.87 -6.47 -24.51
C ALA A 366 8.61 -4.98 -24.21
N MET A 367 9.49 -4.36 -23.42
CA MET A 367 9.40 -2.94 -23.09
C MET A 367 9.43 -2.03 -24.30
N CYS A 368 10.21 -2.37 -25.35
CA CYS A 368 10.28 -1.58 -26.58
C CYS A 368 8.92 -1.48 -27.29
N ASP A 369 8.17 -2.57 -27.36
CA ASP A 369 6.85 -2.61 -28.00
C ASP A 369 5.84 -1.79 -27.19
N LEU A 370 5.83 -1.98 -25.89
CA LEU A 370 4.95 -1.24 -24.98
C LEU A 370 5.21 0.28 -25.06
N LEU A 371 6.48 0.69 -25.01
CA LEU A 371 6.85 2.11 -25.06
C LEU A 371 6.52 2.73 -26.44
N ALA A 372 6.68 2.00 -27.53
CA ALA A 372 6.27 2.44 -28.87
C ALA A 372 4.74 2.64 -28.94
N ASN A 373 3.95 1.70 -28.38
CA ASN A 373 2.49 1.80 -28.32
C ASN A 373 2.04 3.01 -27.48
N LEU A 374 2.68 3.21 -26.33
CA LEU A 374 2.43 4.37 -25.43
C LEU A 374 2.76 5.70 -26.14
N ALA A 375 3.91 5.79 -26.81
CA ALA A 375 4.33 6.98 -27.54
C ALA A 375 3.35 7.32 -28.69
N ASN A 376 2.97 6.32 -29.48
CA ASN A 376 1.97 6.48 -30.54
C ASN A 376 0.61 6.95 -30.02
N TYR A 377 0.17 6.39 -28.89
CA TYR A 377 -1.07 6.82 -28.24
C TYR A 377 -1.00 8.28 -27.74
N LYS A 378 0.09 8.63 -27.04
CA LYS A 378 0.30 10.02 -26.55
C LYS A 378 0.31 11.02 -27.72
N SER A 379 0.97 10.70 -28.83
CA SER A 379 0.99 11.54 -30.04
C SER A 379 -0.42 11.76 -30.60
N ARG A 380 -1.26 10.75 -30.65
CA ARG A 380 -2.64 10.86 -31.14
C ARG A 380 -3.52 11.72 -30.26
N VAL A 381 -3.47 11.55 -28.92
CA VAL A 381 -4.36 12.27 -27.99
C VAL A 381 -3.87 13.68 -27.63
N GLN A 382 -2.62 14.03 -27.97
CA GLN A 382 -2.07 15.38 -27.80
C GLN A 382 -2.19 16.23 -29.06
N ALA A 383 -2.49 15.59 -30.21
CA ALA A 383 -2.66 16.27 -31.48
C ALA A 383 -4.09 16.79 -31.71
N GLU A 384 -5.01 16.41 -30.84
CA GLU A 384 -6.40 16.91 -30.78
C GLU A 384 -6.53 17.97 -29.67
#